data_1a30bbca95d70d06e650b20a57080667
#
_entry.id   1a30bbca95d70d06e650b20a57080667
#
_cell.length_a   1.000
_cell.length_b   1.000
_cell.length_c   1.000
_cell.angle_alpha   90.00
_cell.angle_beta   90.00
_cell.angle_gamma   90.00
#
_symmetry.space_group_name_H-M   'P 1'
#
loop_
_entity.id
_entity.type
_entity.pdbx_description
1 polymer ?
#
loop_
_entity_poly.entity_id
_entity_poly.type
_entity_poly.pdbx_seq_one_letter_code
_entity_poly.pdbx_strand_id
1 'polypeptide(L)'
;IFPDGAAWLDENGIFKKTSPQPLTPMEDLPFIYDEAGRMDGFKNRIIYYETSRGCPFSCSYCLSSIDKCLRFRDLELVKKELQFFIDHKVPQVKFVDRTFNCKHDHAMTVWRYIKEHDNGITNFHFEVAADLLNEEEMELIKTMRPGLIQLEIGVQSTNLDTIREIHRTMKFE
;
A
#
# COMPACT_ATOMS: atom_id res chain seq x y z
N ILE A 1 20.25 -25.16 -15.45
CA ILE A 1 19.17 -25.25 -14.44
C ILE A 1 18.60 -23.86 -14.30
N PHE A 2 17.29 -23.73 -14.54
CA PHE A 2 16.59 -22.47 -14.35
C PHE A 2 16.02 -22.40 -12.91
N PRO A 3 16.07 -21.22 -12.26
CA PRO A 3 15.49 -21.04 -10.95
C PRO A 3 13.96 -21.15 -11.00
N ASP A 4 13.30 -21.40 -9.87
CA ASP A 4 11.85 -21.30 -9.77
C ASP A 4 11.36 -19.91 -10.15
N GLY A 5 10.15 -19.80 -10.69
CA GLY A 5 9.59 -18.56 -11.19
C GLY A 5 10.13 -18.08 -12.54
N ALA A 6 10.99 -18.85 -13.19
CA ALA A 6 11.48 -18.52 -14.53
C ALA A 6 10.47 -18.91 -15.63
N ALA A 7 10.41 -18.09 -16.69
CA ALA A 7 9.65 -18.37 -17.89
C ALA A 7 10.45 -17.95 -19.13
N TRP A 8 10.44 -18.78 -20.19
CA TRP A 8 11.19 -18.53 -21.43
C TRP A 8 10.57 -19.22 -22.63
N LEU A 9 11.02 -18.87 -23.81
CA LEU A 9 10.78 -19.65 -25.01
C LEU A 9 11.99 -20.56 -25.25
N ASP A 10 11.76 -21.85 -25.56
CA ASP A 10 12.82 -22.76 -25.97
C ASP A 10 13.26 -22.48 -27.44
N GLU A 11 14.25 -23.24 -27.94
CA GLU A 11 14.80 -23.11 -29.27
C GLU A 11 13.78 -23.32 -30.39
N ASN A 12 12.64 -23.98 -30.10
CA ASN A 12 11.54 -24.23 -31.03
C ASN A 12 10.42 -23.16 -30.85
N GLY A 13 10.60 -22.13 -30.00
CA GLY A 13 9.59 -21.12 -29.71
C GLY A 13 8.48 -21.58 -28.79
N ILE A 14 8.64 -22.73 -28.11
CA ILE A 14 7.63 -23.26 -27.18
C ILE A 14 7.82 -22.62 -25.82
N PHE A 15 6.71 -22.11 -25.25
CA PHE A 15 6.71 -21.53 -23.90
C PHE A 15 6.99 -22.59 -22.83
N LYS A 16 7.97 -22.30 -21.99
CA LYS A 16 8.38 -23.12 -20.83
C LYS A 16 8.33 -22.26 -19.57
N LYS A 17 8.04 -22.90 -18.46
CA LYS A 17 8.13 -22.27 -17.13
C LYS A 17 8.54 -23.31 -16.08
N THR A 18 9.23 -22.82 -15.06
CA THR A 18 9.50 -23.61 -13.83
C THR A 18 8.32 -23.50 -12.86
N SER A 19 8.44 -24.14 -11.69
CA SER A 19 7.51 -23.95 -10.59
C SER A 19 7.45 -22.49 -10.16
N PRO A 20 6.31 -21.99 -9.65
CA PRO A 20 6.24 -20.65 -9.07
C PRO A 20 7.25 -20.49 -7.94
N GLN A 21 7.88 -19.31 -7.88
CA GLN A 21 8.71 -18.91 -6.74
C GLN A 21 7.83 -18.82 -5.48
N PRO A 22 8.29 -19.30 -4.31
CA PRO A 22 7.63 -19.03 -3.04
C PRO A 22 7.48 -17.51 -2.82
N LEU A 23 6.39 -17.12 -2.17
CA LEU A 23 6.16 -15.70 -1.86
C LEU A 23 7.22 -15.22 -0.85
N THR A 24 7.91 -14.15 -1.18
CA THR A 24 8.86 -13.50 -0.28
C THR A 24 8.11 -12.89 0.91
N PRO A 25 8.48 -13.17 2.16
CA PRO A 25 7.95 -12.47 3.32
C PRO A 25 8.18 -10.96 3.19
N MET A 26 7.23 -10.16 3.70
CA MET A 26 7.32 -8.69 3.57
C MET A 26 8.48 -8.11 4.41
N GLU A 27 8.84 -8.75 5.49
CA GLU A 27 10.00 -8.40 6.34
C GLU A 27 11.36 -8.61 5.67
N ASP A 28 11.45 -9.51 4.68
CA ASP A 28 12.68 -9.77 3.94
C ASP A 28 12.93 -8.76 2.81
N LEU A 29 11.95 -7.89 2.53
CA LEU A 29 12.10 -6.84 1.52
C LEU A 29 13.03 -5.74 2.04
N PRO A 30 14.09 -5.36 1.31
CA PRO A 30 15.01 -4.32 1.74
C PRO A 30 14.32 -2.95 1.76
N PHE A 31 14.69 -2.12 2.74
CA PHE A 31 14.32 -0.71 2.75
C PHE A 31 15.32 0.07 1.90
N ILE A 32 14.95 0.36 0.67
CA ILE A 32 15.88 0.88 -0.36
C ILE A 32 16.26 2.35 -0.18
N TYR A 33 15.65 3.07 0.77
CA TYR A 33 15.83 4.52 0.95
C TYR A 33 16.95 4.88 1.94
N ASP A 34 17.40 3.95 2.79
CA ASP A 34 18.39 4.19 3.83
C ASP A 34 19.86 4.07 3.33
N GLU A 35 20.06 3.75 2.06
CA GLU A 35 21.39 3.75 1.46
C GLU A 35 21.98 5.17 1.41
N ALA A 36 23.24 5.32 1.82
CA ALA A 36 23.94 6.59 1.89
C ALA A 36 23.88 7.38 0.57
N GLY A 37 23.42 8.63 0.63
CA GLY A 37 23.30 9.53 -0.52
C GLY A 37 22.10 9.28 -1.43
N ARG A 38 21.33 8.21 -1.24
CA ARG A 38 20.19 7.91 -2.09
C ARG A 38 19.07 8.96 -1.98
N MET A 39 18.84 9.52 -0.79
CA MET A 39 17.81 10.54 -0.56
C MET A 39 18.02 11.81 -1.39
N ASP A 40 19.25 12.19 -1.70
CA ASP A 40 19.53 13.35 -2.57
C ASP A 40 18.97 13.13 -3.99
N GLY A 41 18.96 11.92 -4.48
CA GLY A 41 18.35 11.55 -5.76
C GLY A 41 16.82 11.61 -5.78
N PHE A 42 16.18 11.61 -4.61
CA PHE A 42 14.72 11.68 -4.46
C PHE A 42 14.20 13.08 -4.10
N LYS A 43 15.08 14.08 -4.02
CA LYS A 43 14.70 15.47 -3.74
C LYS A 43 13.63 15.95 -4.74
N ASN A 44 12.52 16.48 -4.21
CA ASN A 44 11.35 16.91 -4.99
C ASN A 44 10.63 15.78 -5.77
N ARG A 45 10.75 14.54 -5.32
CA ARG A 45 10.02 13.39 -5.88
C ARG A 45 9.06 12.82 -4.87
N ILE A 46 7.99 12.19 -5.35
CA ILE A 46 7.11 11.37 -4.53
C ILE A 46 7.88 10.08 -4.20
N ILE A 47 7.93 9.74 -2.92
CA ILE A 47 8.45 8.47 -2.45
C ILE A 47 7.31 7.45 -2.44
N TYR A 48 7.52 6.28 -3.03
CA TYR A 48 6.56 5.18 -2.98
C TYR A 48 6.95 4.20 -1.89
N TYR A 49 6.00 3.84 -1.05
CA TYR A 49 6.23 2.96 0.09
C TYR A 49 5.13 1.91 0.20
N GLU A 50 5.45 0.69 0.58
CA GLU A 50 4.53 -0.44 0.67
C GLU A 50 4.61 -1.09 2.05
N THR A 51 3.47 -1.17 2.75
CA THR A 51 3.36 -1.86 4.05
C THR A 51 2.56 -3.13 3.97
N SER A 52 1.78 -3.30 2.90
CA SER A 52 1.03 -4.52 2.65
C SER A 52 0.93 -4.82 1.16
N ARG A 53 0.82 -6.09 0.83
CA ARG A 53 0.68 -6.59 -0.54
C ARG A 53 -0.51 -7.54 -0.64
N GLY A 54 -1.21 -7.50 -1.80
CA GLY A 54 -2.44 -8.19 -2.05
C GLY A 54 -3.67 -7.30 -1.84
N CYS A 55 -4.85 -7.78 -2.25
CA CYS A 55 -6.12 -7.07 -2.07
C CYS A 55 -7.22 -8.07 -1.74
N PRO A 56 -8.07 -7.83 -0.71
CA PRO A 56 -9.14 -8.77 -0.36
C PRO A 56 -10.30 -8.74 -1.35
N PHE A 57 -10.43 -7.68 -2.16
CA PHE A 57 -11.55 -7.47 -3.08
C PHE A 57 -11.39 -8.19 -4.41
N SER A 58 -12.51 -8.32 -5.14
CA SER A 58 -12.60 -9.10 -6.38
C SER A 58 -13.05 -8.26 -7.58
N CYS A 59 -12.80 -6.94 -7.56
CA CYS A 59 -13.24 -6.04 -8.63
C CYS A 59 -12.76 -6.54 -10.00
N SER A 60 -13.69 -6.75 -10.93
CA SER A 60 -13.44 -7.40 -12.22
C SER A 60 -12.50 -6.63 -13.15
N TYR A 61 -12.40 -5.31 -12.97
CA TYR A 61 -11.55 -4.41 -13.75
C TYR A 61 -10.15 -4.21 -13.15
N CYS A 62 -9.92 -4.72 -11.92
CA CYS A 62 -8.69 -4.41 -11.17
C CYS A 62 -7.69 -5.56 -11.20
N LEU A 63 -6.49 -5.29 -11.70
CA LEU A 63 -5.40 -6.28 -11.72
C LEU A 63 -5.02 -6.77 -10.32
N SER A 64 -5.16 -5.93 -9.28
CA SER A 64 -4.86 -6.29 -7.88
C SER A 64 -5.81 -7.36 -7.32
N SER A 65 -6.94 -7.63 -7.98
CA SER A 65 -7.86 -8.71 -7.61
C SER A 65 -7.28 -10.12 -7.86
N ILE A 66 -6.15 -10.24 -8.54
CA ILE A 66 -5.48 -11.53 -8.82
C ILE A 66 -4.73 -12.03 -7.58
N ASP A 67 -4.04 -11.14 -6.85
CA ASP A 67 -3.31 -11.52 -5.63
C ASP A 67 -4.20 -11.36 -4.38
N LYS A 68 -4.81 -12.47 -3.95
CA LYS A 68 -5.67 -12.54 -2.77
C LYS A 68 -4.91 -12.79 -1.47
N CYS A 69 -3.61 -13.05 -1.55
CA CYS A 69 -2.78 -13.34 -0.40
C CYS A 69 -2.35 -12.03 0.27
N LEU A 70 -3.13 -11.59 1.26
CA LEU A 70 -2.78 -10.42 2.06
C LEU A 70 -1.56 -10.71 2.94
N ARG A 71 -0.52 -9.92 2.76
CA ARG A 71 0.74 -9.97 3.52
C ARG A 71 1.04 -8.58 4.05
N PHE A 72 1.39 -8.49 5.30
CA PHE A 72 1.70 -7.23 5.98
C PHE A 72 3.15 -7.23 6.44
N ARG A 73 3.82 -6.10 6.27
CA ARG A 73 5.14 -5.84 6.82
C ARG A 73 5.03 -5.71 8.34
N ASP A 74 6.06 -6.17 9.05
CA ASP A 74 6.14 -6.03 10.50
C ASP A 74 5.99 -4.56 10.92
N LEU A 75 5.14 -4.28 11.91
CA LEU A 75 4.81 -2.91 12.31
C LEU A 75 5.99 -2.15 12.94
N GLU A 76 6.93 -2.83 13.58
CA GLU A 76 8.10 -2.17 14.14
C GLU A 76 9.07 -1.76 13.03
N LEU A 77 9.20 -2.58 11.97
CA LEU A 77 9.92 -2.16 10.76
C LEU A 77 9.23 -0.98 10.08
N VAL A 78 7.90 -1.03 9.93
CA VAL A 78 7.12 0.08 9.34
C VAL A 78 7.35 1.38 10.11
N LYS A 79 7.27 1.37 11.44
CA LYS A 79 7.52 2.55 12.27
C LYS A 79 8.93 3.11 12.08
N LYS A 80 9.95 2.24 12.05
CA LYS A 80 11.33 2.64 11.80
C LYS A 80 11.50 3.32 10.44
N GLU A 81 10.88 2.76 9.41
CA GLU A 81 10.96 3.28 8.04
C GLU A 81 10.18 4.59 7.89
N LEU A 82 9.02 4.73 8.55
CA LEU A 82 8.28 5.98 8.62
C LEU A 82 9.08 7.07 9.33
N GLN A 83 9.74 6.73 10.45
CA GLN A 83 10.61 7.67 11.16
C GLN A 83 11.72 8.18 10.26
N PHE A 84 12.32 7.31 9.44
CA PHE A 84 13.31 7.72 8.45
C PHE A 84 12.77 8.79 7.50
N PHE A 85 11.57 8.63 6.95
CA PHE A 85 10.96 9.64 6.06
C PHE A 85 10.67 10.96 6.79
N ILE A 86 10.20 10.87 8.03
CA ILE A 86 9.91 12.02 8.90
C ILE A 86 11.19 12.82 9.20
N ASP A 87 12.26 12.13 9.59
CA ASP A 87 13.55 12.74 9.93
C ASP A 87 14.21 13.42 8.73
N HIS A 88 14.06 12.82 7.54
CA HIS A 88 14.56 13.40 6.29
C HIS A 88 13.62 14.44 5.68
N LYS A 89 12.51 14.76 6.36
CA LYS A 89 11.52 15.78 5.91
C LYS A 89 11.05 15.53 4.48
N VAL A 90 10.79 14.26 4.15
CA VAL A 90 10.29 13.87 2.82
C VAL A 90 8.96 14.58 2.56
N PRO A 91 8.82 15.38 1.50
CA PRO A 91 7.60 16.14 1.29
C PRO A 91 6.35 15.28 1.13
N GLN A 92 6.47 14.15 0.41
CA GLN A 92 5.34 13.26 0.17
C GLN A 92 5.78 11.79 0.08
N VAL A 93 5.11 10.95 0.87
CA VAL A 93 5.21 9.49 0.85
C VAL A 93 3.87 8.93 0.39
N LYS A 94 3.83 8.30 -0.80
CA LYS A 94 2.63 7.62 -1.29
C LYS A 94 2.71 6.13 -0.97
N PHE A 95 1.76 5.66 -0.17
CA PHE A 95 1.57 4.24 0.05
C PHE A 95 0.97 3.59 -1.21
N VAL A 96 1.55 2.47 -1.61
CA VAL A 96 1.07 1.68 -2.76
C VAL A 96 0.30 0.43 -2.36
N ASP A 97 -0.04 0.35 -1.08
CA ASP A 97 -0.97 -0.63 -0.52
C ASP A 97 -2.33 -0.51 -1.23
N ARG A 98 -2.86 -1.59 -1.80
CA ARG A 98 -4.05 -1.55 -2.68
C ARG A 98 -5.35 -1.23 -1.98
N THR A 99 -5.42 -1.46 -0.68
CA THR A 99 -6.51 -1.05 0.22
C THR A 99 -5.91 -0.95 1.60
N PHE A 100 -5.31 0.19 1.91
CA PHE A 100 -4.51 0.36 3.12
C PHE A 100 -5.29 0.02 4.40
N ASN A 101 -6.56 0.41 4.47
CA ASN A 101 -7.41 0.20 5.63
C ASN A 101 -8.17 -1.15 5.64
N CYS A 102 -7.72 -2.14 4.84
CA CYS A 102 -8.32 -3.48 4.87
C CYS A 102 -8.07 -4.27 6.16
N LYS A 103 -7.12 -3.83 6.98
CA LYS A 103 -6.83 -4.35 8.32
C LYS A 103 -6.77 -3.19 9.30
N HIS A 104 -7.84 -3.04 10.10
CA HIS A 104 -8.04 -1.93 11.02
C HIS A 104 -6.83 -1.67 11.94
N ASP A 105 -6.36 -2.69 12.68
CA ASP A 105 -5.25 -2.51 13.63
C ASP A 105 -3.97 -2.03 12.96
N HIS A 106 -3.71 -2.48 11.72
CA HIS A 106 -2.56 -2.03 10.93
C HIS A 106 -2.70 -0.55 10.57
N ALA A 107 -3.83 -0.15 10.02
CA ALA A 107 -4.11 1.23 9.64
C ALA A 107 -4.03 2.18 10.83
N MET A 108 -4.70 1.82 11.94
CA MET A 108 -4.69 2.61 13.18
C MET A 108 -3.29 2.77 13.76
N THR A 109 -2.48 1.71 13.76
CA THR A 109 -1.11 1.78 14.27
C THR A 109 -0.25 2.72 13.44
N VAL A 110 -0.31 2.64 12.12
CA VAL A 110 0.42 3.52 11.21
C VAL A 110 -0.06 4.96 11.34
N TRP A 111 -1.38 5.20 11.33
CA TRP A 111 -1.93 6.56 11.42
C TRP A 111 -1.65 7.22 12.77
N ARG A 112 -1.71 6.49 13.89
CA ARG A 112 -1.31 7.01 15.21
C ARG A 112 0.17 7.39 15.21
N TYR A 113 1.02 6.51 14.68
CA TYR A 113 2.45 6.76 14.63
C TYR A 113 2.80 8.03 13.86
N ILE A 114 2.29 8.21 12.63
CA ILE A 114 2.57 9.41 11.84
C ILE A 114 1.99 10.68 12.45
N LYS A 115 0.86 10.60 13.16
CA LYS A 115 0.29 11.72 13.91
C LYS A 115 1.18 12.13 15.07
N GLU A 116 1.65 11.16 15.86
CA GLU A 116 2.49 11.40 17.05
C GLU A 116 3.88 11.96 16.68
N HIS A 117 4.39 11.63 15.50
CA HIS A 117 5.71 12.05 15.02
C HIS A 117 5.64 13.09 13.90
N ASP A 118 4.51 13.77 13.74
CA ASP A 118 4.32 14.76 12.67
C ASP A 118 5.37 15.87 12.75
N ASN A 119 6.16 16.02 11.67
CA ASN A 119 7.19 17.06 11.53
C ASN A 119 6.68 18.37 10.90
N GLY A 120 5.36 18.49 10.65
CA GLY A 120 4.73 19.64 10.01
C GLY A 120 4.96 19.76 8.49
N ILE A 121 5.71 18.86 7.87
CA ILE A 121 6.12 18.92 6.46
C ILE A 121 5.60 17.72 5.68
N THR A 122 5.88 16.48 6.14
CA THR A 122 5.60 15.27 5.40
C THR A 122 4.09 15.04 5.24
N ASN A 123 3.68 14.76 4.01
CA ASN A 123 2.35 14.26 3.66
C ASN A 123 2.41 12.77 3.38
N PHE A 124 1.47 12.02 3.92
CA PHE A 124 1.31 10.58 3.68
C PHE A 124 0.02 10.34 2.90
N HIS A 125 0.14 9.74 1.72
CA HIS A 125 -0.97 9.50 0.80
C HIS A 125 -1.34 8.01 0.81
N PHE A 126 -2.62 7.69 1.06
CA PHE A 126 -3.14 6.34 1.18
C PHE A 126 -4.28 6.07 0.21
N GLU A 127 -4.29 4.88 -0.42
CA GLU A 127 -5.46 4.35 -1.13
C GLU A 127 -6.34 3.57 -0.14
N VAL A 128 -7.56 4.03 0.08
CA VAL A 128 -8.48 3.46 1.08
C VAL A 128 -9.84 3.10 0.50
N ALA A 129 -10.52 2.13 1.11
CA ALA A 129 -11.92 1.86 0.88
C ALA A 129 -12.75 2.64 1.90
N ALA A 130 -13.62 3.55 1.44
CA ALA A 130 -14.40 4.42 2.32
C ALA A 130 -15.36 3.66 3.23
N ASP A 131 -15.94 2.59 2.71
CA ASP A 131 -16.90 1.73 3.43
C ASP A 131 -16.25 0.84 4.53
N LEU A 132 -14.92 0.82 4.60
CA LEU A 132 -14.18 0.20 5.70
C LEU A 132 -13.78 1.18 6.80
N LEU A 133 -13.92 2.50 6.57
CA LEU A 133 -13.62 3.50 7.59
C LEU A 133 -14.68 3.45 8.69
N ASN A 134 -14.23 3.24 9.92
CA ASN A 134 -15.09 3.24 11.09
C ASN A 134 -14.97 4.54 11.91
N GLU A 135 -15.79 4.66 12.97
CA GLU A 135 -15.81 5.86 13.81
C GLU A 135 -14.45 6.15 14.46
N GLU A 136 -13.73 5.12 14.94
CA GLU A 136 -12.43 5.30 15.57
C GLU A 136 -11.38 5.85 14.62
N GLU A 137 -11.34 5.32 13.39
CA GLU A 137 -10.46 5.81 12.32
C GLU A 137 -10.81 7.25 11.94
N MET A 138 -12.09 7.54 11.78
CA MET A 138 -12.57 8.89 11.45
C MET A 138 -12.25 9.90 12.55
N GLU A 139 -12.43 9.56 13.82
CA GLU A 139 -12.07 10.44 14.95
C GLU A 139 -10.55 10.67 15.02
N LEU A 140 -9.74 9.62 14.79
CA LEU A 140 -8.30 9.81 14.71
C LEU A 140 -7.90 10.78 13.60
N ILE A 141 -8.44 10.59 12.40
CA ILE A 141 -8.16 11.44 11.22
C ILE A 141 -8.54 12.89 11.46
N LYS A 142 -9.71 13.17 12.08
CA LYS A 142 -10.15 14.53 12.42
C LYS A 142 -9.18 15.28 13.34
N THR A 143 -8.40 14.57 14.12
CA THR A 143 -7.43 15.17 15.04
C THR A 143 -6.05 15.40 14.43
N MET A 144 -5.86 15.03 13.18
CA MET A 144 -4.60 15.23 12.45
C MET A 144 -4.48 16.65 11.91
N ARG A 145 -3.24 17.11 11.75
CA ARG A 145 -2.94 18.37 11.06
C ARG A 145 -3.48 18.34 9.62
N PRO A 146 -4.11 19.39 9.13
CA PRO A 146 -4.44 19.49 7.70
C PRO A 146 -3.19 19.29 6.82
N GLY A 147 -3.29 18.36 5.87
CA GLY A 147 -2.19 18.00 4.98
C GLY A 147 -1.21 16.95 5.53
N LEU A 148 -1.40 16.44 6.76
CA LEU A 148 -0.61 15.29 7.23
C LEU A 148 -0.92 14.04 6.41
N ILE A 149 -2.19 13.77 6.16
CA ILE A 149 -2.62 12.66 5.30
C ILE A 149 -3.43 13.15 4.11
N GLN A 150 -3.40 12.35 3.05
CA GLN A 150 -4.25 12.45 1.87
C GLN A 150 -4.87 11.08 1.62
N LEU A 151 -6.18 11.03 1.46
CA LEU A 151 -6.90 9.78 1.16
C LEU A 151 -7.33 9.78 -0.30
N GLU A 152 -6.99 8.72 -1.01
CA GLU A 152 -7.48 8.42 -2.36
C GLU A 152 -8.60 7.38 -2.25
N ILE A 153 -9.81 7.78 -2.63
CA ILE A 153 -11.03 6.97 -2.49
C ILE A 153 -11.63 6.74 -3.87
N GLY A 154 -11.65 5.50 -4.31
CA GLY A 154 -12.28 5.11 -5.57
C GLY A 154 -13.77 4.83 -5.38
N VAL A 155 -14.67 5.71 -5.83
CA VAL A 155 -16.12 5.48 -5.79
C VAL A 155 -16.60 4.63 -6.97
N GLN A 156 -16.03 4.81 -8.14
CA GLN A 156 -16.31 4.16 -9.42
C GLN A 156 -17.70 4.48 -9.98
N SER A 157 -18.79 4.14 -9.26
CA SER A 157 -20.15 4.39 -9.64
C SER A 157 -21.05 4.47 -8.41
N THR A 158 -22.14 5.22 -8.48
CA THR A 158 -23.23 5.20 -7.50
C THR A 158 -24.41 4.32 -7.95
N ASN A 159 -24.35 3.77 -9.15
CA ASN A 159 -25.35 2.84 -9.65
C ASN A 159 -25.09 1.44 -9.09
N LEU A 160 -26.04 0.89 -8.33
CA LEU A 160 -25.89 -0.40 -7.65
C LEU A 160 -25.75 -1.58 -8.62
N ASP A 161 -26.39 -1.53 -9.79
CA ASP A 161 -26.27 -2.62 -10.77
C ASP A 161 -24.86 -2.62 -11.40
N THR A 162 -24.32 -1.44 -11.70
CA THR A 162 -22.92 -1.30 -12.14
C THR A 162 -21.96 -1.83 -11.09
N ILE A 163 -22.16 -1.48 -9.80
CA ILE A 163 -21.31 -1.94 -8.70
C ILE A 163 -21.32 -3.48 -8.57
N ARG A 164 -22.49 -4.09 -8.72
CA ARG A 164 -22.62 -5.57 -8.72
C ARG A 164 -21.92 -6.20 -9.91
N GLU A 165 -22.13 -5.65 -11.10
CA GLU A 165 -21.55 -6.15 -12.35
C GLU A 165 -20.01 -6.15 -12.32
N ILE A 166 -19.42 -5.12 -11.73
CA ILE A 166 -17.95 -5.04 -11.57
C ILE A 166 -17.43 -5.76 -10.35
N HIS A 167 -18.24 -6.53 -9.65
CA HIS A 167 -17.90 -7.29 -8.44
C HIS A 167 -17.26 -6.45 -7.33
N ARG A 168 -17.68 -5.17 -7.23
CA ARG A 168 -17.21 -4.27 -6.18
C ARG A 168 -18.15 -4.35 -4.98
N THR A 169 -17.60 -4.53 -3.78
CA THR A 169 -18.36 -4.36 -2.53
C THR A 169 -18.19 -2.92 -2.08
N MET A 170 -19.28 -2.16 -2.04
CA MET A 170 -19.30 -0.79 -1.54
C MET A 170 -20.67 -0.50 -0.94
N LYS A 171 -20.71 0.09 0.24
CA LYS A 171 -21.91 0.57 0.90
C LYS A 171 -21.99 2.09 0.73
N PHE A 172 -23.16 2.60 0.42
CA PHE A 172 -23.41 4.03 0.18
C PHE A 172 -24.29 4.67 1.28
N GLU A 173 -24.27 4.12 2.48
CA GLU A 173 -25.04 4.64 3.63
C GLU A 173 -24.21 5.57 4.49
#